data_93b06bb2ae227107252cc2dfdb59dcb2
#
_entry.id   93b06bb2ae227107252cc2dfdb59dcb2
#
_cell.length_a   1.000
_cell.length_b   1.000
_cell.length_c   1.000
_cell.angle_alpha   90.00
_cell.angle_beta   90.00
_cell.angle_gamma   90.00
#
_symmetry.space_group_name_H-M   'P 1'
#
loop_
_entity.id
_entity.type
_entity.pdbx_description
1 polymer ?
#
loop_
_entity_poly.entity_id
_entity_poly.type
_entity_poly.pdbx_seq_one_letter_code
_entity_poly.pdbx_strand_id
1 'polypeptide(L)'
;PTGIPDFWLCALRNHEALAQYIEERDEPALSHLQDITVEPLTKDDVKDEENDDEEENDEDPKGFKLLFHFEQPNPFFENAVLTKTYHMVDDEDPILEFSEGTEIDWLAGKNLCVKVMRRKASAKGGKKPNKPATKTERTDSFFNFFSPPEIPDEDAELDENELEQLRDAMEMDYEIGS
;
A
#
# COMPACT_ATOMS: atom_id res chain seq x y z
N PRO A 1 -15.26 -11.61 24.77
CA PRO A 1 -14.62 -10.45 25.39
C PRO A 1 -14.42 -9.41 24.29
N THR A 2 -15.17 -8.33 24.40
CA THR A 2 -14.95 -7.17 23.53
C THR A 2 -13.59 -6.58 23.91
N GLY A 3 -12.65 -6.57 22.99
CA GLY A 3 -11.35 -5.92 23.16
C GLY A 3 -11.49 -4.41 23.40
N ILE A 4 -10.38 -3.71 23.50
CA ILE A 4 -10.36 -2.25 23.59
C ILE A 4 -10.85 -1.70 22.24
N PRO A 5 -11.91 -0.87 22.21
CA PRO A 5 -12.36 -0.23 20.97
C PRO A 5 -11.22 0.54 20.32
N ASP A 6 -11.11 0.47 19.00
CA ASP A 6 -10.11 1.18 18.20
C ASP A 6 -8.66 0.96 18.66
N PHE A 7 -8.36 -0.22 19.26
CA PHE A 7 -7.04 -0.51 19.82
C PHE A 7 -5.91 -0.25 18.81
N TRP A 8 -6.04 -0.83 17.61
CA TRP A 8 -5.00 -0.70 16.58
C TRP A 8 -4.89 0.72 16.03
N LEU A 9 -5.99 1.42 15.83
CA LEU A 9 -5.97 2.83 15.44
C LEU A 9 -5.23 3.67 16.50
N CYS A 10 -5.53 3.44 17.78
CA CYS A 10 -4.83 4.12 18.87
C CYS A 10 -3.34 3.76 18.92
N ALA A 11 -2.99 2.48 18.71
CA ALA A 11 -1.61 2.02 18.70
C ALA A 11 -0.81 2.69 17.56
N LEU A 12 -1.33 2.65 16.34
CA LEU A 12 -0.71 3.26 15.16
C LEU A 12 -0.53 4.78 15.33
N ARG A 13 -1.55 5.49 15.84
CA ARG A 13 -1.45 6.93 16.09
C ARG A 13 -0.50 7.34 17.21
N ASN A 14 -0.22 6.46 18.15
CA ASN A 14 0.74 6.71 19.23
C ASN A 14 2.17 6.26 18.87
N HIS A 15 2.35 5.60 17.73
CA HIS A 15 3.67 5.25 17.24
C HIS A 15 4.31 6.47 16.56
N GLU A 16 5.49 6.88 17.00
CA GLU A 16 6.14 8.13 16.58
C GLU A 16 6.37 8.21 15.05
N ALA A 17 6.82 7.10 14.45
CA ALA A 17 7.05 7.03 13.01
C ALA A 17 5.74 6.92 12.21
N LEU A 18 4.74 6.16 12.68
CA LEU A 18 3.52 5.88 11.92
C LEU A 18 2.48 7.00 11.99
N ALA A 19 2.45 7.76 13.09
CA ALA A 19 1.46 8.82 13.32
C ALA A 19 1.44 9.87 12.20
N GLN A 20 2.57 10.16 11.59
CA GLN A 20 2.70 11.16 10.52
C GLN A 20 2.08 10.72 9.18
N TYR A 21 1.87 9.40 8.98
CA TYR A 21 1.29 8.85 7.75
C TYR A 21 -0.23 8.68 7.82
N ILE A 22 -0.82 8.88 9.02
CA ILE A 22 -2.26 8.69 9.24
C ILE A 22 -2.96 10.04 9.17
N GLU A 23 -3.79 10.21 8.15
CA GLU A 23 -4.65 11.38 7.99
C GLU A 23 -5.97 11.21 8.77
N GLU A 24 -6.61 12.32 9.18
CA GLU A 24 -7.90 12.28 9.88
C GLU A 24 -8.99 11.50 9.10
N ARG A 25 -8.92 11.52 7.78
CA ARG A 25 -9.85 10.79 6.91
C ARG A 25 -9.60 9.27 6.86
N ASP A 26 -8.41 8.79 7.27
CA ASP A 26 -8.07 7.39 7.34
C ASP A 26 -8.63 6.73 8.61
N GLU A 27 -8.82 7.50 9.67
CA GLU A 27 -9.26 7.01 10.98
C GLU A 27 -10.56 6.19 10.94
N PRO A 28 -11.61 6.63 10.20
CA PRO A 28 -12.83 5.82 10.12
C PRO A 28 -12.64 4.46 9.46
N ALA A 29 -11.69 4.33 8.52
CA ALA A 29 -11.37 3.05 7.91
C ALA A 29 -10.47 2.21 8.82
N LEU A 30 -9.47 2.82 9.46
CA LEU A 30 -8.58 2.17 10.42
C LEU A 30 -9.29 1.73 11.72
N SER A 31 -10.42 2.34 12.08
CA SER A 31 -11.23 1.89 13.22
C SER A 31 -11.80 0.47 13.02
N HIS A 32 -11.87 -0.02 11.77
CA HIS A 32 -12.26 -1.39 11.44
C HIS A 32 -11.10 -2.39 11.47
N LEU A 33 -9.87 -1.94 11.77
CA LEU A 33 -8.70 -2.81 11.90
C LEU A 33 -8.80 -3.62 13.19
N GLN A 34 -8.85 -4.95 13.04
CA GLN A 34 -9.01 -5.88 14.15
C GLN A 34 -7.69 -6.45 14.64
N ASP A 35 -6.76 -6.73 13.73
CA ASP A 35 -5.48 -7.33 14.07
C ASP A 35 -4.41 -7.01 13.01
N ILE A 36 -3.15 -7.05 13.44
CA ILE A 36 -1.97 -7.01 12.57
C ILE A 36 -1.11 -8.21 12.95
N THR A 37 -0.82 -9.08 11.97
CA THR A 37 0.02 -10.25 12.15
C THR A 37 1.23 -10.21 11.22
N VAL A 38 2.33 -10.82 11.65
CA VAL A 38 3.56 -10.95 10.88
C VAL A 38 3.78 -12.42 10.56
N GLU A 39 4.06 -12.74 9.31
CA GLU A 39 4.36 -14.08 8.84
C GLU A 39 5.65 -14.06 8.00
N PRO A 40 6.52 -15.09 8.12
CA PRO A 40 7.66 -15.23 7.21
C PRO A 40 7.16 -15.53 5.79
N LEU A 41 7.98 -15.19 4.79
CA LEU A 41 7.71 -15.62 3.41
C LEU A 41 7.83 -17.13 3.28
N THR A 42 6.99 -17.71 2.43
CA THR A 42 7.00 -19.11 2.08
C THR A 42 7.21 -19.30 0.58
N LYS A 43 7.64 -20.48 0.16
CA LYS A 43 7.81 -20.81 -1.28
C LYS A 43 6.52 -20.63 -2.09
N ASP A 44 5.35 -20.70 -1.44
CA ASP A 44 4.06 -20.49 -2.11
C ASP A 44 3.78 -19.01 -2.39
N ASP A 45 4.44 -18.10 -1.68
CA ASP A 45 4.29 -16.66 -1.85
C ASP A 45 5.12 -16.09 -3.03
N VAL A 46 6.13 -16.84 -3.50
CA VAL A 46 7.08 -16.41 -4.55
C VAL A 46 6.90 -17.18 -5.86
N LYS A 47 5.88 -18.07 -5.95
CA LYS A 47 5.59 -18.78 -7.19
C LYS A 47 4.86 -17.85 -8.14
N ASP A 48 5.57 -17.35 -9.14
CA ASP A 48 4.95 -16.79 -10.34
C ASP A 48 4.18 -17.88 -11.07
N GLU A 49 2.90 -17.66 -11.31
CA GLU A 49 2.01 -18.62 -12.02
C GLU A 49 2.46 -18.89 -13.47
N GLU A 50 3.46 -18.18 -13.98
CA GLU A 50 3.90 -18.25 -15.39
C GLU A 50 5.20 -19.02 -15.65
N ASN A 51 6.01 -19.38 -14.63
CA ASN A 51 7.29 -20.08 -14.81
C ASN A 51 7.32 -21.46 -14.15
N ASP A 52 6.75 -22.45 -14.84
CA ASP A 52 6.77 -23.87 -14.43
C ASP A 52 8.11 -24.59 -14.77
N ASP A 53 9.13 -23.87 -15.29
CA ASP A 53 10.36 -24.42 -15.83
C ASP A 53 11.66 -23.90 -15.16
N GLU A 54 11.60 -23.13 -14.07
CA GLU A 54 12.82 -22.70 -13.39
C GLU A 54 13.25 -23.71 -12.33
N GLU A 55 14.52 -24.08 -12.40
CA GLU A 55 15.26 -24.95 -11.48
C GLU A 55 14.83 -24.65 -10.03
N GLU A 56 14.38 -25.67 -9.31
CA GLU A 56 14.06 -25.60 -7.87
C GLU A 56 15.23 -24.97 -7.13
N ASN A 57 15.20 -23.65 -6.97
CA ASN A 57 16.08 -23.00 -6.04
C ASN A 57 15.61 -23.46 -4.65
N ASP A 58 16.40 -24.34 -4.04
CA ASP A 58 16.04 -25.03 -2.78
C ASP A 58 16.15 -24.08 -1.57
N GLU A 59 16.52 -22.80 -1.80
CA GLU A 59 16.58 -21.77 -0.77
C GLU A 59 15.18 -21.25 -0.45
N ASP A 60 14.90 -21.11 0.85
CA ASP A 60 13.66 -20.50 1.30
C ASP A 60 13.68 -18.99 0.97
N PRO A 61 12.54 -18.42 0.54
CA PRO A 61 12.46 -17.00 0.26
C PRO A 61 12.71 -16.19 1.53
N LYS A 62 13.46 -15.11 1.38
CA LYS A 62 13.86 -14.23 2.49
C LYS A 62 12.92 -13.06 2.57
N GLY A 63 12.40 -12.79 3.78
CA GLY A 63 11.49 -11.69 4.03
C GLY A 63 10.29 -12.07 4.88
N PHE A 64 9.32 -11.15 4.92
CA PHE A 64 8.13 -11.31 5.75
C PHE A 64 6.91 -10.59 5.16
N LYS A 65 5.73 -10.97 5.66
CA LYS A 65 4.45 -10.35 5.34
C LYS A 65 3.83 -9.73 6.57
N LEU A 66 3.27 -8.55 6.41
CA LEU A 66 2.38 -7.90 7.36
C LEU A 66 0.94 -8.08 6.88
N LEU A 67 0.10 -8.69 7.69
CA LEU A 67 -1.31 -8.92 7.38
C LEU A 67 -2.17 -8.04 8.28
N PHE A 68 -2.92 -7.14 7.66
CA PHE A 68 -3.85 -6.24 8.34
C PHE A 68 -5.26 -6.80 8.19
N HIS A 69 -5.82 -7.31 9.27
CA HIS A 69 -7.15 -7.95 9.31
C HIS A 69 -8.23 -6.92 9.63
N PHE A 70 -9.19 -6.76 8.74
CA PHE A 70 -10.28 -5.81 8.89
C PHE A 70 -11.61 -6.49 9.16
N GLU A 71 -12.44 -5.86 9.99
CA GLU A 71 -13.82 -6.28 10.23
C GLU A 71 -14.64 -6.28 8.94
N GLN A 72 -15.48 -7.31 8.79
CA GLN A 72 -16.40 -7.42 7.67
C GLN A 72 -17.87 -7.41 8.15
N PRO A 73 -18.77 -6.72 7.44
CA PRO A 73 -18.55 -5.91 6.23
C PRO A 73 -17.85 -4.57 6.55
N ASN A 74 -16.87 -4.20 5.73
CA ASN A 74 -16.16 -2.92 5.86
C ASN A 74 -16.85 -1.86 4.97
N PRO A 75 -17.14 -0.64 5.46
CA PRO A 75 -17.83 0.39 4.67
C PRO A 75 -16.92 1.12 3.67
N PHE A 76 -15.63 0.80 3.59
CA PHE A 76 -14.64 1.47 2.74
C PHE A 76 -14.15 0.60 1.58
N PHE A 77 -13.90 -0.68 1.81
CA PHE A 77 -13.36 -1.62 0.81
C PHE A 77 -13.83 -3.06 1.09
N GLU A 78 -13.68 -3.94 0.09
CA GLU A 78 -14.17 -5.33 0.17
C GLU A 78 -13.16 -6.30 0.77
N ASN A 79 -11.86 -5.97 0.77
CA ASN A 79 -10.82 -6.84 1.31
C ASN A 79 -10.99 -7.09 2.81
N ALA A 80 -10.94 -8.35 3.23
CA ALA A 80 -10.92 -8.72 4.66
C ALA A 80 -9.50 -8.61 5.25
N VAL A 81 -8.49 -8.80 4.40
CA VAL A 81 -7.07 -8.70 4.76
C VAL A 81 -6.36 -7.87 3.71
N LEU A 82 -5.55 -6.91 4.16
CA LEU A 82 -4.59 -6.21 3.32
C LEU A 82 -3.19 -6.69 3.71
N THR A 83 -2.42 -7.13 2.73
CA THR A 83 -1.08 -7.67 2.95
C THR A 83 -0.04 -6.72 2.39
N LYS A 84 1.03 -6.51 3.14
CA LYS A 84 2.26 -5.87 2.71
C LYS A 84 3.37 -6.88 2.81
N THR A 85 4.06 -7.14 1.70
CA THR A 85 5.14 -8.14 1.59
C THR A 85 6.46 -7.43 1.39
N TYR A 86 7.47 -7.84 2.14
CA TYR A 86 8.84 -7.37 2.02
C TYR A 86 9.73 -8.52 1.59
N HIS A 87 10.37 -8.39 0.43
CA HIS A 87 11.37 -9.32 -0.09
C HIS A 87 12.76 -8.80 0.27
N MET A 88 13.54 -9.64 0.92
CA MET A 88 14.87 -9.28 1.43
C MET A 88 15.95 -10.00 0.65
N VAL A 89 17.08 -9.33 0.41
CA VAL A 89 18.24 -9.94 -0.27
C VAL A 89 18.92 -10.96 0.65
N ASP A 90 19.01 -10.67 1.95
CA ASP A 90 19.67 -11.51 2.95
C ASP A 90 18.92 -11.45 4.29
N ASP A 91 19.00 -12.53 5.08
CA ASP A 91 18.45 -12.60 6.43
C ASP A 91 19.40 -11.99 7.48
N GLU A 92 20.70 -11.96 7.22
CA GLU A 92 21.71 -11.44 8.14
C GLU A 92 21.85 -9.92 8.05
N ASP A 93 21.81 -9.39 6.82
CA ASP A 93 21.78 -7.94 6.57
C ASP A 93 20.41 -7.58 5.95
N PRO A 94 19.53 -6.88 6.67
CA PRO A 94 18.18 -6.59 6.21
C PRO A 94 18.19 -5.54 5.07
N ILE A 95 18.62 -5.98 3.89
CA ILE A 95 18.59 -5.17 2.67
C ILE A 95 17.27 -5.49 1.95
N LEU A 96 16.41 -4.49 1.85
CA LEU A 96 15.17 -4.61 1.09
C LEU A 96 15.47 -4.73 -0.40
N GLU A 97 14.98 -5.80 -1.01
CA GLU A 97 15.04 -5.98 -2.46
C GLU A 97 13.87 -5.24 -3.12
N PHE A 98 12.65 -5.57 -2.73
CA PHE A 98 11.44 -4.87 -3.13
C PHE A 98 10.29 -5.15 -2.14
N SER A 99 9.20 -4.41 -2.28
CA SER A 99 7.99 -4.65 -1.51
C SER A 99 6.76 -4.66 -2.40
N GLU A 100 5.76 -5.40 -1.98
CA GLU A 100 4.47 -5.54 -2.64
C GLU A 100 3.33 -5.25 -1.67
N GLY A 101 2.19 -4.84 -2.19
CA GLY A 101 1.01 -4.59 -1.39
C GLY A 101 -0.25 -5.08 -2.08
N THR A 102 -1.24 -5.49 -1.29
CA THR A 102 -2.55 -5.86 -1.80
C THR A 102 -3.23 -4.68 -2.47
N GLU A 103 -3.72 -4.84 -3.69
CA GLU A 103 -4.61 -3.89 -4.32
C GLU A 103 -5.91 -3.77 -3.49
N ILE A 104 -6.27 -2.54 -3.15
CA ILE A 104 -7.44 -2.29 -2.29
C ILE A 104 -8.69 -2.14 -3.15
N ASP A 105 -9.66 -3.03 -2.95
CA ASP A 105 -10.97 -3.02 -3.62
C ASP A 105 -11.90 -1.99 -2.98
N TRP A 106 -11.64 -0.72 -3.26
CA TRP A 106 -12.40 0.39 -2.70
C TRP A 106 -13.86 0.38 -3.15
N LEU A 107 -14.77 0.54 -2.20
CA LEU A 107 -16.17 0.81 -2.52
C LEU A 107 -16.32 2.16 -3.25
N ALA A 108 -17.39 2.31 -4.03
CA ALA A 108 -17.61 3.48 -4.86
C ALA A 108 -17.54 4.79 -4.06
N GLY A 109 -16.60 5.66 -4.41
CA GLY A 109 -16.38 6.96 -3.77
C GLY A 109 -15.73 6.90 -2.39
N LYS A 110 -15.17 5.76 -1.98
CA LYS A 110 -14.53 5.54 -0.68
C LYS A 110 -13.00 5.52 -0.74
N ASN A 111 -12.40 5.58 -1.91
CA ASN A 111 -10.95 5.56 -2.05
C ASN A 111 -10.30 6.76 -1.37
N LEU A 112 -9.52 6.48 -0.31
CA LEU A 112 -8.86 7.48 0.53
C LEU A 112 -7.51 7.95 -0.06
N CYS A 113 -6.94 7.19 -0.99
CA CYS A 113 -5.67 7.51 -1.65
C CYS A 113 -5.81 8.52 -2.78
N VAL A 114 -7.03 8.91 -3.14
CA VAL A 114 -7.29 9.81 -4.25
C VAL A 114 -8.29 10.90 -3.91
N LYS A 115 -8.07 12.08 -4.49
CA LYS A 115 -8.99 13.22 -4.42
C LYS A 115 -9.59 13.47 -5.79
N VAL A 116 -10.92 13.50 -5.84
CA VAL A 116 -11.68 13.78 -7.08
C VAL A 116 -11.89 15.27 -7.22
N MET A 117 -11.21 15.91 -8.17
CA MET A 117 -11.40 17.30 -8.51
C MET A 117 -12.38 17.46 -9.66
N ARG A 118 -13.48 18.17 -9.43
CA ARG A 118 -14.43 18.59 -10.48
C ARG A 118 -13.97 19.90 -11.06
N ARG A 119 -13.53 19.92 -12.32
CA ARG A 119 -13.32 21.18 -13.03
C ARG A 119 -14.66 21.82 -13.28
N LYS A 120 -14.83 23.09 -12.83
CA LYS A 120 -15.98 23.91 -13.23
C LYS A 120 -15.97 24.02 -14.76
N ALA A 121 -17.11 23.71 -15.40
CA ALA A 121 -17.26 23.93 -16.82
C ALA A 121 -17.02 25.42 -17.10
N SER A 122 -16.02 25.73 -17.94
CA SER A 122 -15.78 27.11 -18.37
C SER A 122 -16.95 27.54 -19.26
N ALA A 123 -17.77 28.44 -18.77
CA ALA A 123 -18.85 29.05 -19.52
C ALA A 123 -18.30 30.10 -20.46
N LYS A 124 -17.62 29.69 -21.56
CA LYS A 124 -17.23 30.56 -22.64
C LYS A 124 -17.54 29.88 -23.98
N GLY A 125 -18.63 30.32 -24.62
CA GLY A 125 -18.95 30.06 -26.03
C GLY A 125 -19.77 28.79 -26.31
N GLY A 126 -21.04 28.94 -26.39
CA GLY A 126 -22.08 28.29 -27.21
C GLY A 126 -21.76 26.98 -27.94
N LYS A 127 -21.40 25.89 -27.27
CA LYS A 127 -21.53 24.50 -27.75
C LYS A 127 -21.82 23.62 -26.53
N LYS A 128 -22.67 22.58 -26.73
CA LYS A 128 -23.21 21.64 -25.75
C LYS A 128 -22.29 21.40 -24.53
N PRO A 129 -22.83 21.34 -23.30
CA PRO A 129 -22.04 21.13 -22.10
C PRO A 129 -21.28 19.80 -22.22
N ASN A 130 -19.96 19.87 -22.39
CA ASN A 130 -19.10 18.73 -22.20
C ASN A 130 -19.29 18.25 -20.75
N LYS A 131 -19.42 16.92 -20.56
CA LYS A 131 -19.44 16.32 -19.23
C LYS A 131 -18.27 16.91 -18.43
N PRO A 132 -18.49 17.31 -17.16
CA PRO A 132 -17.42 17.86 -16.34
C PRO A 132 -16.26 16.86 -16.30
N ALA A 133 -15.09 17.26 -16.77
CA ALA A 133 -13.91 16.43 -16.70
C ALA A 133 -13.52 16.27 -15.23
N THR A 134 -13.67 15.08 -14.71
CA THR A 134 -13.25 14.71 -13.36
C THR A 134 -11.76 14.38 -13.42
N LYS A 135 -10.92 15.10 -12.70
CA LYS A 135 -9.51 14.76 -12.54
C LYS A 135 -9.32 14.12 -11.18
N THR A 136 -8.73 12.96 -11.17
CA THR A 136 -8.34 12.26 -9.95
C THR A 136 -6.87 12.59 -9.67
N GLU A 137 -6.55 13.00 -8.44
CA GLU A 137 -5.18 13.27 -8.01
C GLU A 137 -4.88 12.38 -6.80
N ARG A 138 -3.67 11.85 -6.74
CA ARG A 138 -3.15 11.14 -5.55
C ARG A 138 -3.13 12.11 -4.36
N THR A 139 -3.34 11.57 -3.17
CA THR A 139 -3.36 12.34 -1.94
C THR A 139 -2.81 11.48 -0.81
N ASP A 140 -2.24 12.14 0.21
CA ASP A 140 -1.67 11.47 1.36
C ASP A 140 -2.74 10.65 2.09
N SER A 141 -2.41 9.43 2.47
CA SER A 141 -3.24 8.49 3.20
C SER A 141 -2.37 7.36 3.70
N PHE A 142 -2.65 6.83 4.88
CA PHE A 142 -2.01 5.61 5.39
C PHE A 142 -2.13 4.44 4.39
N PHE A 143 -3.24 4.36 3.68
CA PHE A 143 -3.49 3.27 2.72
C PHE A 143 -2.60 3.30 1.48
N ASN A 144 -1.84 4.38 1.24
CA ASN A 144 -0.76 4.38 0.23
C ASN A 144 0.35 3.37 0.57
N PHE A 145 0.46 2.97 1.83
CA PHE A 145 1.37 1.93 2.30
C PHE A 145 1.24 0.61 1.52
N PHE A 146 0.03 0.28 1.07
CA PHE A 146 -0.24 -0.91 0.25
C PHE A 146 0.02 -0.72 -1.26
N SER A 147 0.51 0.45 -1.67
CA SER A 147 0.92 0.76 -3.05
C SER A 147 2.37 1.25 -3.05
N PRO A 148 3.34 0.36 -2.78
CA PRO A 148 4.74 0.72 -2.69
C PRO A 148 5.29 1.27 -4.01
N PRO A 149 6.48 1.88 -4.00
CA PRO A 149 7.17 2.27 -5.22
C PRO A 149 7.38 1.06 -6.13
N GLU A 150 7.01 1.20 -7.40
CA GLU A 150 7.32 0.18 -8.40
C GLU A 150 8.81 0.26 -8.75
N ILE A 151 9.48 -0.88 -8.78
CA ILE A 151 10.86 -0.97 -9.27
C ILE A 151 10.79 -0.94 -10.80
N PRO A 152 11.46 0.02 -11.44
CA PRO A 152 11.51 0.07 -12.89
C PRO A 152 12.21 -1.16 -13.47
N ASP A 153 11.82 -1.56 -14.69
CA ASP A 153 12.45 -2.65 -15.41
C ASP A 153 13.98 -2.43 -15.53
N GLU A 154 14.74 -3.51 -15.57
CA GLU A 154 16.22 -3.48 -15.65
C GLU A 154 16.74 -2.65 -16.85
N ASP A 155 15.95 -2.51 -17.91
CA ASP A 155 16.26 -1.71 -19.10
C ASP A 155 15.90 -0.22 -18.95
N ALA A 156 15.31 0.20 -17.83
CA ALA A 156 14.93 1.60 -17.60
C ALA A 156 16.19 2.45 -17.30
N GLU A 157 16.48 3.40 -18.18
CA GLU A 157 17.52 4.39 -17.93
C GLU A 157 17.01 5.45 -16.94
N LEU A 158 17.24 5.21 -15.63
CA LEU A 158 16.97 6.20 -14.58
C LEU A 158 18.15 7.15 -14.44
N ASP A 159 17.86 8.42 -14.24
CA ASP A 159 18.89 9.39 -13.85
C ASP A 159 19.26 9.26 -12.36
N GLU A 160 20.38 9.86 -11.95
CA GLU A 160 20.86 9.80 -10.55
C GLU A 160 19.83 10.30 -9.54
N ASN A 161 19.03 11.30 -9.91
CA ASN A 161 18.02 11.89 -9.03
C ASN A 161 16.79 10.97 -8.91
N GLU A 162 16.40 10.29 -9.98
CA GLU A 162 15.32 9.29 -9.97
C GLU A 162 15.70 8.07 -9.13
N LEU A 163 16.96 7.61 -9.23
CA LEU A 163 17.50 6.53 -8.40
C LEU A 163 17.53 6.89 -6.92
N GLU A 164 17.94 8.12 -6.58
CA GLU A 164 17.95 8.60 -5.20
C GLU A 164 16.54 8.67 -4.63
N GLN A 165 15.57 9.20 -5.38
CA GLN A 165 14.17 9.26 -4.98
C GLN A 165 13.55 7.88 -4.77
N LEU A 166 13.86 6.92 -5.64
CA LEU A 166 13.39 5.54 -5.52
C LEU A 166 13.93 4.90 -4.25
N ARG A 167 15.25 5.04 -4.01
CA ARG A 167 15.89 4.49 -2.81
C ARG A 167 15.31 5.09 -1.54
N ASP A 168 15.14 6.42 -1.48
CA ASP A 168 14.55 7.10 -0.32
C ASP A 168 13.11 6.65 -0.08
N ALA A 169 12.34 6.44 -1.16
CA ALA A 169 10.97 5.94 -1.07
C ALA A 169 10.90 4.49 -0.56
N MET A 170 11.83 3.62 -0.98
CA MET A 170 11.93 2.23 -0.50
C MET A 170 12.37 2.18 0.96
N GLU A 171 13.35 3.00 1.36
CA GLU A 171 13.80 3.08 2.75
C GLU A 171 12.67 3.53 3.68
N MET A 172 11.92 4.57 3.28
CA MET A 172 10.75 5.06 4.00
C MET A 172 9.65 3.99 4.11
N ASP A 173 9.39 3.25 3.03
CA ASP A 173 8.41 2.17 3.00
C ASP A 173 8.78 1.04 3.97
N TYR A 174 10.06 0.68 4.01
CA TYR A 174 10.57 -0.32 4.95
C TYR A 174 10.52 0.14 6.41
N GLU A 175 10.85 1.41 6.69
CA GLU A 175 10.79 1.98 8.04
C GLU A 175 9.37 1.93 8.63
N ILE A 176 8.34 2.07 7.79
CA ILE A 176 6.93 1.94 8.22
C ILE A 176 6.59 0.51 8.60
N GLY A 177 7.15 -0.49 7.92
CA GLY A 177 6.82 -1.91 8.08
C GLY A 177 7.69 -2.66 9.09
N SER A 178 8.82 -2.11 9.49
CA SER A 178 9.76 -2.71 10.45
C SER A 178 9.53 -2.21 11.88
#